data_759dbfcae8c0ccc9572290fb764789ec
#
_entry.id   759dbfcae8c0ccc9572290fb764789ec
#
_cell.length_a   1.000
_cell.length_b   1.000
_cell.length_c   1.000
_cell.angle_alpha   90.00
_cell.angle_beta   90.00
_cell.angle_gamma   90.00
#
_symmetry.space_group_name_H-M   'P 1'
#
loop_
_entity.id
_entity.type
_entity.pdbx_description
1 polymer ?
#
loop_
_entity_poly.entity_id
_entity_poly.type
_entity_poly.pdbx_seq_one_letter_code
_entity_poly.pdbx_strand_id
1 'polypeptide(L)'
;MAPFVRMAAVMTLALSTGASACWDEAARVHGVDPWLLFGIASVESGLDPHALNLGHLQRTGSYDIGLMQINSRNLPALADLGIAPERLWDPCTSVQVGARILREKLDHYGDTWEAVGAYNAACTRLKGTACHK
;
A
#
# COMPACT_ATOMS: atom_id res chain seq x y z
N MET A 1 25.67 9.06 58.06
CA MET A 1 25.02 9.83 56.98
C MET A 1 25.37 9.17 55.66
N ALA A 2 24.43 8.44 55.08
CA ALA A 2 24.61 7.76 53.80
C ALA A 2 24.08 8.68 52.71
N PRO A 3 24.75 8.85 51.56
CA PRO A 3 24.25 9.68 50.47
C PRO A 3 23.20 8.90 49.67
N PHE A 4 22.00 9.46 49.53
CA PHE A 4 20.97 8.96 48.63
C PHE A 4 21.42 9.17 47.16
N VAL A 5 21.74 8.11 46.46
CA VAL A 5 21.93 8.13 45.01
C VAL A 5 20.53 8.12 44.37
N ARG A 6 20.15 9.26 43.82
CA ARG A 6 18.95 9.38 42.96
C ARG A 6 19.26 8.76 41.63
N MET A 7 18.74 7.54 41.40
CA MET A 7 18.67 6.95 40.05
C MET A 7 17.61 7.72 39.23
N ALA A 8 18.07 8.55 38.33
CA ALA A 8 17.21 9.11 37.30
C ALA A 8 16.88 8.01 36.29
N ALA A 9 15.63 7.57 36.30
CA ALA A 9 15.13 6.67 35.26
C ALA A 9 15.04 7.46 33.94
N VAL A 10 15.97 7.18 33.03
CA VAL A 10 15.90 7.66 31.65
C VAL A 10 14.81 6.84 30.95
N MET A 11 13.64 7.42 30.84
CA MET A 11 12.51 6.87 30.09
C MET A 11 12.82 7.10 28.60
N THR A 12 13.43 6.11 27.96
CA THR A 12 13.62 6.10 26.50
C THR A 12 12.23 5.96 25.86
N LEU A 13 11.68 7.06 25.34
CA LEU A 13 10.58 7.00 24.40
C LEU A 13 11.11 6.28 23.14
N ALA A 14 10.74 5.00 22.99
CA ALA A 14 10.83 4.33 21.72
C ALA A 14 9.78 4.98 20.77
N LEU A 15 10.21 5.95 19.98
CA LEU A 15 9.41 6.46 18.88
C LEU A 15 9.20 5.27 17.91
N SER A 16 7.95 4.93 17.72
CA SER A 16 7.51 3.96 16.69
C SER A 16 7.71 4.59 15.29
N THR A 17 8.95 4.59 14.82
CA THR A 17 9.36 5.13 13.51
C THR A 17 9.03 4.18 12.34
N GLY A 18 8.50 2.99 12.63
CA GLY A 18 8.35 1.95 11.61
C GLY A 18 7.27 2.21 10.56
N ALA A 19 6.16 2.84 10.92
CA ALA A 19 5.03 2.98 9.98
C ALA A 19 5.26 4.11 8.96
N SER A 20 5.76 5.28 9.37
CA SER A 20 6.05 6.40 8.45
C SER A 20 7.19 6.08 7.49
N ALA A 21 8.19 5.32 7.94
CA ALA A 21 9.35 4.94 7.13
C ALA A 21 8.96 4.11 5.89
N CYS A 22 7.91 3.27 5.97
CA CYS A 22 7.47 2.47 4.83
C CYS A 22 6.88 3.32 3.70
N TRP A 23 6.10 4.36 4.04
CA TRP A 23 5.48 5.25 3.04
C TRP A 23 6.54 6.07 2.32
N ASP A 24 7.45 6.66 3.09
CA ASP A 24 8.53 7.49 2.54
C ASP A 24 9.49 6.66 1.68
N GLU A 25 9.84 5.46 2.12
CA GLU A 25 10.72 4.57 1.37
C GLU A 25 10.05 4.09 0.06
N ALA A 26 8.81 3.65 0.10
CA ALA A 26 8.08 3.24 -1.10
C ALA A 26 7.91 4.40 -2.09
N ALA A 27 7.58 5.58 -1.58
CA ALA A 27 7.46 6.81 -2.38
C ALA A 27 8.79 7.14 -3.08
N ARG A 28 9.90 7.08 -2.34
CA ARG A 28 11.23 7.35 -2.86
C ARG A 28 11.65 6.32 -3.92
N VAL A 29 11.46 5.03 -3.66
CA VAL A 29 11.86 3.94 -4.56
C VAL A 29 11.09 3.98 -5.88
N HIS A 30 9.79 4.25 -5.82
CA HIS A 30 8.92 4.20 -7.00
C HIS A 30 8.61 5.57 -7.62
N GLY A 31 9.12 6.67 -7.03
CA GLY A 31 8.89 8.02 -7.55
C GLY A 31 7.41 8.44 -7.50
N VAL A 32 6.73 8.14 -6.40
CA VAL A 32 5.33 8.51 -6.17
C VAL A 32 5.18 9.34 -4.90
N ASP A 33 4.07 10.04 -4.77
CA ASP A 33 3.81 10.86 -3.58
C ASP A 33 3.39 9.98 -2.38
N PRO A 34 4.03 10.11 -1.19
CA PRO A 34 3.70 9.29 -0.02
C PRO A 34 2.30 9.56 0.53
N TRP A 35 1.80 10.80 0.45
CA TRP A 35 0.46 11.15 0.88
C TRP A 35 -0.61 10.57 -0.04
N LEU A 36 -0.31 10.48 -1.34
CA LEU A 36 -1.18 9.82 -2.30
C LEU A 36 -1.28 8.33 -2.00
N LEU A 37 -0.17 7.65 -1.70
CA LEU A 37 -0.18 6.24 -1.27
C LEU A 37 -1.02 6.04 -0.01
N PHE A 38 -0.84 6.90 0.99
CA PHE A 38 -1.63 6.85 2.23
C PHE A 38 -3.13 7.07 1.96
N GLY A 39 -3.45 8.04 1.12
CA GLY A 39 -4.84 8.30 0.68
C GLY A 39 -5.47 7.10 -0.02
N ILE A 40 -4.75 6.45 -0.92
CA ILE A 40 -5.20 5.22 -1.59
C ILE A 40 -5.48 4.12 -0.56
N ALA A 41 -4.54 3.82 0.35
CA ALA A 41 -4.73 2.81 1.38
C ALA A 41 -5.92 3.11 2.30
N SER A 42 -6.16 4.38 2.61
CA SER A 42 -7.31 4.80 3.42
C SER A 42 -8.63 4.48 2.74
N VAL A 43 -8.71 4.66 1.42
CA VAL A 43 -9.90 4.36 0.61
C VAL A 43 -10.03 2.85 0.38
N GLU A 44 -8.94 2.16 0.10
CA GLU A 44 -8.94 0.74 -0.29
C GLU A 44 -9.27 -0.19 0.87
N SER A 45 -8.65 0.00 2.02
CA SER A 45 -8.76 -0.90 3.18
C SER A 45 -9.18 -0.22 4.47
N GLY A 46 -9.31 1.10 4.50
CA GLY A 46 -9.42 1.84 5.76
C GLY A 46 -8.16 1.73 6.62
N LEU A 47 -6.98 1.56 5.98
CA LEU A 47 -5.69 1.33 6.64
C LEU A 47 -5.61 -0.01 7.39
N ASP A 48 -6.42 -1.00 7.01
CA ASP A 48 -6.39 -2.34 7.60
C ASP A 48 -5.42 -3.25 6.81
N PRO A 49 -4.27 -3.67 7.41
CA PRO A 49 -3.34 -4.57 6.75
C PRO A 49 -3.88 -5.98 6.55
N HIS A 50 -4.94 -6.37 7.26
CA HIS A 50 -5.58 -7.68 7.18
C HIS A 50 -6.85 -7.70 6.33
N ALA A 51 -7.15 -6.59 5.63
CA ALA A 51 -8.32 -6.52 4.77
C ALA A 51 -8.23 -7.53 3.62
N LEU A 52 -9.30 -8.28 3.41
CA LEU A 52 -9.48 -9.22 2.32
C LEU A 52 -10.83 -8.95 1.65
N ASN A 53 -10.80 -8.54 0.38
CA ASN A 53 -12.02 -8.26 -0.37
C ASN A 53 -12.32 -9.40 -1.36
N LEU A 54 -13.34 -10.18 -1.06
CA LEU A 54 -13.87 -11.26 -1.89
C LEU A 54 -15.15 -10.84 -2.64
N GLY A 55 -15.63 -9.61 -2.46
CA GLY A 55 -16.94 -9.15 -2.93
C GLY A 55 -17.14 -9.21 -4.46
N HIS A 56 -16.05 -9.23 -5.23
CA HIS A 56 -16.11 -9.31 -6.67
C HIS A 56 -15.58 -10.66 -7.24
N LEU A 57 -15.18 -11.60 -6.37
CA LEU A 57 -14.57 -12.87 -6.77
C LEU A 57 -15.40 -13.65 -7.79
N GLN A 58 -16.72 -13.77 -7.55
CA GLN A 58 -17.62 -14.51 -8.44
C GLN A 58 -17.71 -13.90 -9.84
N ARG A 59 -17.61 -12.55 -9.94
CA ARG A 59 -17.72 -11.84 -11.20
C ARG A 59 -16.39 -11.77 -11.95
N THR A 60 -15.28 -11.63 -11.24
CA THR A 60 -13.97 -11.33 -11.84
C THR A 60 -12.97 -12.48 -11.77
N GLY A 61 -13.22 -13.47 -10.92
CA GLY A 61 -12.28 -14.53 -10.61
C GLY A 61 -11.04 -14.04 -9.83
N SER A 62 -11.12 -12.86 -9.22
CA SER A 62 -10.01 -12.26 -8.47
C SER A 62 -10.48 -11.65 -7.15
N TYR A 63 -9.54 -11.41 -6.25
CA TYR A 63 -9.75 -10.84 -4.92
C TYR A 63 -8.62 -9.88 -4.58
N ASP A 64 -8.82 -9.04 -3.56
CA ASP A 64 -7.86 -8.01 -3.17
C ASP A 64 -7.35 -8.25 -1.75
N ILE A 65 -6.04 -8.03 -1.54
CA ILE A 65 -5.30 -8.44 -0.34
C ILE A 65 -4.63 -7.24 0.31
N GLY A 66 -4.81 -7.12 1.63
CA GLY A 66 -3.99 -6.32 2.54
C GLY A 66 -4.24 -4.83 2.46
N LEU A 67 -3.30 -4.07 3.03
CA LEU A 67 -3.39 -2.64 3.24
C LEU A 67 -3.69 -1.85 1.96
N MET A 68 -3.02 -2.21 0.87
CA MET A 68 -3.14 -1.55 -0.44
C MET A 68 -4.11 -2.25 -1.38
N GLN A 69 -4.84 -3.28 -0.91
CA GLN A 69 -5.81 -4.08 -1.69
C GLN A 69 -5.23 -4.55 -3.02
N ILE A 70 -4.10 -5.25 -2.93
CA ILE A 70 -3.41 -5.79 -4.11
C ILE A 70 -4.26 -6.90 -4.74
N ASN A 71 -4.65 -6.72 -6.00
CA ASN A 71 -5.45 -7.71 -6.69
C ASN A 71 -4.67 -8.99 -6.97
N SER A 72 -5.31 -10.13 -6.76
CA SER A 72 -4.71 -11.47 -6.92
C SER A 72 -4.19 -11.76 -8.33
N ARG A 73 -4.62 -11.02 -9.35
CA ARG A 73 -4.08 -11.12 -10.71
C ARG A 73 -2.63 -10.66 -10.82
N ASN A 74 -2.13 -9.89 -9.83
CA ASN A 74 -0.73 -9.49 -9.77
C ASN A 74 0.18 -10.59 -9.19
N LEU A 75 -0.38 -11.62 -8.54
CA LEU A 75 0.41 -12.65 -7.85
C LEU A 75 1.44 -13.36 -8.73
N PRO A 76 1.15 -13.73 -10.01
CA PRO A 76 2.17 -14.34 -10.86
C PRO A 76 3.38 -13.42 -11.08
N ALA A 77 3.15 -12.14 -11.39
CA ALA A 77 4.22 -11.17 -11.60
C ALA A 77 4.99 -10.88 -10.29
N LEU A 78 4.31 -10.92 -9.13
CA LEU A 78 4.94 -10.76 -7.83
C LEU A 78 5.81 -11.98 -7.46
N ALA A 79 5.37 -13.19 -7.83
CA ALA A 79 6.17 -14.40 -7.64
C ALA A 79 7.49 -14.35 -8.41
N ASP A 80 7.49 -13.80 -9.63
CA ASP A 80 8.71 -13.57 -10.43
C ASP A 80 9.70 -12.61 -9.73
N LEU A 81 9.21 -11.76 -8.83
CA LEU A 81 10.01 -10.87 -7.99
C LEU A 81 10.36 -11.48 -6.62
N GLY A 82 10.01 -12.73 -6.37
CA GLY A 82 10.24 -13.40 -5.10
C GLY A 82 9.29 -12.97 -3.99
N ILE A 83 8.14 -12.35 -4.31
CA ILE A 83 7.14 -11.91 -3.35
C ILE A 83 6.00 -12.94 -3.30
N ALA A 84 5.99 -13.73 -2.22
CA ALA A 84 4.90 -14.69 -1.98
C ALA A 84 3.61 -13.97 -1.55
N PRO A 85 2.41 -14.55 -1.81
CA PRO A 85 1.12 -13.95 -1.46
C PRO A 85 1.00 -13.54 0.01
N GLU A 86 1.55 -14.36 0.91
CA GLU A 86 1.53 -14.14 2.37
C GLU A 86 2.26 -12.86 2.78
N ARG A 87 3.22 -12.40 1.97
CA ARG A 87 3.96 -11.15 2.21
C ARG A 87 3.09 -9.92 2.05
N LEU A 88 1.96 -10.00 1.37
CA LEU A 88 1.04 -8.88 1.19
C LEU A 88 0.27 -8.52 2.47
N TRP A 89 0.28 -9.37 3.48
CA TRP A 89 -0.23 -9.07 4.82
C TRP A 89 0.74 -8.21 5.64
N ASP A 90 2.04 -8.17 5.27
CA ASP A 90 2.99 -7.24 5.84
C ASP A 90 2.71 -5.83 5.29
N PRO A 91 2.45 -4.83 6.15
CA PRO A 91 2.08 -3.48 5.70
C PRO A 91 3.12 -2.85 4.78
N CYS A 92 4.41 -3.00 5.11
CA CYS A 92 5.48 -2.40 4.32
C CYS A 92 5.61 -3.04 2.94
N THR A 93 5.49 -4.37 2.85
CA THR A 93 5.46 -5.09 1.57
C THR A 93 4.25 -4.65 0.74
N SER A 94 3.08 -4.55 1.37
CA SER A 94 1.86 -4.10 0.69
C SER A 94 2.03 -2.68 0.12
N VAL A 95 2.60 -1.74 0.89
CA VAL A 95 2.87 -0.36 0.44
C VAL A 95 3.86 -0.33 -0.72
N GLN A 96 4.94 -1.11 -0.65
CA GLN A 96 5.93 -1.20 -1.73
C GLN A 96 5.30 -1.71 -3.05
N VAL A 97 4.50 -2.77 -2.97
CA VAL A 97 3.79 -3.32 -4.13
C VAL A 97 2.77 -2.32 -4.67
N GLY A 98 2.00 -1.70 -3.78
CA GLY A 98 1.02 -0.67 -4.17
C GLY A 98 1.68 0.53 -4.86
N ALA A 99 2.80 1.02 -4.34
CA ALA A 99 3.56 2.12 -4.94
C ALA A 99 4.08 1.77 -6.35
N ARG A 100 4.56 0.53 -6.54
CA ARG A 100 4.95 0.03 -7.86
C ARG A 100 3.78 0.02 -8.84
N ILE A 101 2.63 -0.53 -8.43
CA ILE A 101 1.43 -0.58 -9.28
C ILE A 101 0.97 0.85 -9.62
N LEU A 102 0.97 1.76 -8.64
CA LEU A 102 0.65 3.16 -8.89
C LEU A 102 1.60 3.79 -9.90
N ARG A 103 2.91 3.56 -9.77
CA ARG A 103 3.90 4.05 -10.74
C ARG A 103 3.62 3.54 -12.16
N GLU A 104 3.31 2.27 -12.32
CA GLU A 104 2.95 1.69 -13.62
C GLU A 104 1.70 2.37 -14.22
N LYS A 105 0.70 2.74 -13.38
CA LYS A 105 -0.47 3.50 -13.84
C LYS A 105 -0.12 4.93 -14.24
N LEU A 106 0.70 5.62 -13.44
CA LEU A 106 1.19 6.96 -13.77
C LEU A 106 2.03 6.98 -15.06
N ASP A 107 2.86 5.97 -15.29
CA ASP A 107 3.64 5.83 -16.53
C ASP A 107 2.74 5.61 -17.75
N HIS A 108 1.62 4.91 -17.57
CA HIS A 108 0.69 4.62 -18.66
C HIS A 108 -0.30 5.76 -18.96
N TYR A 109 -0.84 6.39 -17.92
CA TYR A 109 -1.90 7.41 -18.05
C TYR A 109 -1.40 8.84 -17.84
N GLY A 110 -0.12 9.03 -17.47
CA GLY A 110 0.42 10.31 -17.04
C GLY A 110 0.08 10.63 -15.58
N ASP A 111 0.58 11.77 -15.09
CA ASP A 111 0.31 12.27 -13.73
C ASP A 111 -1.10 12.85 -13.64
N THR A 112 -2.09 11.98 -13.68
CA THR A 112 -3.51 12.32 -13.76
C THR A 112 -4.34 11.56 -12.73
N TRP A 113 -5.54 12.07 -12.46
CA TRP A 113 -6.51 11.37 -11.59
C TRP A 113 -7.03 10.07 -12.25
N GLU A 114 -6.94 9.95 -13.57
CA GLU A 114 -7.23 8.71 -14.29
C GLU A 114 -6.26 7.60 -13.91
N ALA A 115 -4.96 7.91 -13.72
CA ALA A 115 -3.97 6.95 -13.25
C ALA A 115 -4.31 6.46 -11.85
N VAL A 116 -4.70 7.37 -10.95
CA VAL A 116 -5.13 7.04 -9.58
C VAL A 116 -6.41 6.19 -9.61
N GLY A 117 -7.38 6.57 -10.43
CA GLY A 117 -8.61 5.79 -10.63
C GLY A 117 -8.35 4.40 -11.20
N ALA A 118 -7.36 4.26 -12.08
CA ALA A 118 -6.95 2.99 -12.66
C ALA A 118 -6.25 2.05 -11.66
N TYR A 119 -5.75 2.57 -10.54
CA TYR A 119 -5.27 1.76 -9.43
C TYR A 119 -6.41 0.94 -8.79
N ASN A 120 -7.50 1.63 -8.43
CA ASN A 120 -8.66 1.03 -7.74
C ASN A 120 -9.49 0.13 -8.67
N ALA A 121 -9.56 0.50 -9.92
CA ALA A 121 -10.35 -0.24 -10.86
C ALA A 121 -9.42 -1.06 -11.76
N ALA A 122 -9.76 -2.32 -12.00
CA ALA A 122 -9.29 -3.00 -13.19
C ALA A 122 -9.88 -2.27 -14.42
N CYS A 123 -9.54 -0.99 -14.55
CA CYS A 123 -9.98 -0.11 -15.63
C CYS A 123 -9.37 -0.60 -16.92
N THR A 124 -10.13 -1.36 -17.67
CA THR A 124 -9.76 -1.73 -19.03
C THR A 124 -10.18 -0.66 -20.04
N ARG A 125 -11.05 0.29 -19.64
CA ARG A 125 -11.50 1.41 -20.48
C ARG A 125 -11.88 2.62 -19.65
N LEU A 126 -11.28 3.77 -19.94
CA LEU A 126 -11.77 5.06 -19.56
C LEU A 126 -12.84 5.51 -20.58
N LYS A 127 -14.05 5.81 -20.12
CA LYS A 127 -15.05 6.55 -20.89
C LYS A 127 -15.21 7.91 -20.21
N GLY A 128 -14.61 8.96 -20.80
CA GLY A 128 -14.56 10.27 -20.16
C GLY A 128 -13.69 10.26 -18.90
N THR A 129 -14.15 10.95 -17.83
CA THR A 129 -13.48 11.01 -16.52
C THR A 129 -13.85 9.87 -15.57
N ALA A 130 -14.68 8.93 -15.98
CA ALA A 130 -15.16 7.83 -15.16
C ALA A 130 -14.56 6.50 -15.61
N CYS A 131 -14.02 5.76 -14.63
CA CYS A 131 -13.66 4.38 -14.82
C CYS A 131 -14.91 3.51 -14.77
N HIS A 132 -15.27 2.89 -15.88
CA HIS A 132 -16.34 1.90 -15.91
C HIS A 132 -15.75 0.49 -15.73
N LYS A 133 -16.23 -0.17 -14.64
CA LYS A 133 -15.97 -1.57 -14.35
C LYS A 133 -16.68 -2.48 -15.33
#